data_0136ba00eb3e3a6327979ba9708ccebf
#
_entry.id   0136ba00eb3e3a6327979ba9708ccebf
#
_cell.length_a   1.000
_cell.length_b   1.000
_cell.length_c   1.000
_cell.angle_alpha   90.00
_cell.angle_beta   90.00
_cell.angle_gamma   90.00
#
_symmetry.space_group_name_H-M   'P 1'
#
loop_
_entity.id
_entity.type
_entity.pdbx_description
1 polymer ?
#
loop_
_entity_poly.entity_id
_entity_poly.type
_entity_poly.pdbx_seq_one_letter_code
_entity_poly.pdbx_strand_id
1 'polypeptide(L)'
;ASDVYKRQLLRRSGLNAVYGYQILAGKRHPGRESLLCLCFGLGLDAEQTQKLLLHAGCAQLYIKKPRESIIYYALNAGLPLPSCNQLLYEHGEAILG
;
A
#
# COMPACT_ATOMS: atom_id res chain seq x y z
N ALA A 1 13.20 2.15 19.45
CA ALA A 1 12.74 3.11 18.45
C ALA A 1 12.37 2.44 17.15
N SER A 2 13.25 1.56 16.59
CA SER A 2 12.96 0.90 15.33
C SER A 2 11.77 -0.06 15.41
N ASP A 3 11.59 -0.73 16.56
CA ASP A 3 10.44 -1.62 16.76
C ASP A 3 9.13 -0.86 16.83
N VAL A 4 9.13 0.31 17.47
CA VAL A 4 7.95 1.18 17.50
C VAL A 4 7.59 1.63 16.10
N TYR A 5 8.59 2.03 15.32
CA TYR A 5 8.39 2.46 13.93
C TYR A 5 7.83 1.32 13.07
N LYS A 6 8.42 0.12 13.17
CA LYS A 6 7.96 -1.05 12.41
C LYS A 6 6.53 -1.42 12.75
N ARG A 7 6.17 -1.42 14.03
CA ARG A 7 4.80 -1.72 14.46
C ARG A 7 3.81 -0.69 13.91
N GLN A 8 4.18 0.59 13.95
CA GLN A 8 3.34 1.65 13.44
C GLN A 8 3.16 1.55 11.93
N LEU A 9 4.24 1.28 11.21
CA LEU A 9 4.22 1.06 9.77
C LEU A 9 3.27 -0.09 9.41
N LEU A 10 3.40 -1.23 10.08
CA LEU A 10 2.56 -2.39 9.79
C LEU A 10 1.10 -2.15 10.14
N ARG A 11 0.83 -1.44 11.24
CA ARG A 11 -0.54 -1.06 11.58
C ARG A 11 -1.17 -0.20 10.49
N ARG A 12 -0.43 0.78 9.98
CA ARG A 12 -0.91 1.67 8.92
C ARG A 12 -1.10 0.96 7.59
N SER A 13 -0.34 -0.11 7.34
CA SER A 13 -0.46 -0.90 6.12
C SER A 13 -1.56 -1.95 6.18
N GLY A 14 -2.16 -2.17 7.36
CA GLY A 14 -3.24 -3.14 7.52
C GLY A 14 -2.83 -4.58 7.32
N LEU A 15 -1.53 -4.88 7.25
CA LEU A 15 -1.05 -6.24 7.05
C LEU A 15 -1.06 -7.02 8.36
N ASN A 16 -1.22 -8.35 8.24
CA ASN A 16 -1.01 -9.25 9.38
C ASN A 16 0.40 -9.02 9.92
N ALA A 17 0.53 -8.92 11.26
CA ALA A 17 1.79 -8.57 11.89
C ALA A 17 2.89 -9.57 11.60
N VAL A 18 2.60 -10.88 11.66
CA VAL A 18 3.59 -11.94 11.41
C VAL A 18 4.12 -11.81 9.97
N TYR A 19 3.21 -11.73 9.01
CA TYR A 19 3.56 -11.58 7.60
C TYR A 19 4.35 -10.29 7.37
N GLY A 20 3.90 -9.19 7.95
CA GLY A 20 4.56 -7.90 7.82
C GLY A 20 5.99 -7.91 8.35
N TYR A 21 6.22 -8.49 9.52
CA TYR A 21 7.56 -8.61 10.07
C TYR A 21 8.46 -9.50 9.22
N GLN A 22 7.91 -10.56 8.61
CA GLN A 22 8.65 -11.40 7.68
C GLN A 22 9.10 -10.63 6.44
N ILE A 23 8.24 -9.77 5.92
CA ILE A 23 8.60 -8.90 4.79
C ILE A 23 9.73 -7.95 5.19
N LEU A 24 9.59 -7.27 6.33
CA LEU A 24 10.59 -6.31 6.80
C LEU A 24 11.93 -6.97 7.11
N ALA A 25 11.90 -8.24 7.50
CA ALA A 25 13.11 -9.01 7.77
C ALA A 25 13.74 -9.61 6.50
N GLY A 26 13.13 -9.40 5.32
CA GLY A 26 13.62 -9.94 4.07
C GLY A 26 13.35 -11.43 3.88
N LYS A 27 12.51 -12.03 4.72
CA LYS A 27 12.18 -13.47 4.65
C LYS A 27 11.04 -13.78 3.70
N ARG A 28 10.23 -12.78 3.34
CA ARG A 28 9.12 -12.91 2.42
C ARG A 28 9.11 -11.72 1.46
N HIS A 29 8.80 -11.98 0.20
CA HIS A 29 8.60 -10.93 -0.79
C HIS A 29 7.11 -10.62 -0.89
N PRO A 30 6.70 -9.35 -0.74
CA PRO A 30 5.30 -9.00 -0.86
C PRO A 30 4.84 -9.10 -2.31
N GLY A 31 3.61 -9.59 -2.51
CA GLY A 31 2.93 -9.42 -3.79
C GLY A 31 2.54 -7.95 -3.98
N ARG A 32 1.99 -7.64 -5.15
CA ARG A 32 1.64 -6.27 -5.52
C ARG A 32 0.64 -5.62 -4.55
N GLU A 33 -0.40 -6.37 -4.14
CA GLU A 33 -1.41 -5.85 -3.19
C GLU A 33 -0.77 -5.50 -1.85
N SER A 34 0.03 -6.39 -1.31
CA SER A 34 0.73 -6.15 -0.04
C SER A 34 1.70 -4.98 -0.15
N LEU A 35 2.37 -4.86 -1.31
CA LEU A 35 3.29 -3.75 -1.54
C LEU A 35 2.56 -2.41 -1.57
N LEU A 36 1.38 -2.36 -2.19
CA LEU A 36 0.55 -1.15 -2.16
C LEU A 36 0.12 -0.80 -0.72
N CYS A 37 -0.26 -1.80 0.06
CA CYS A 37 -0.58 -1.59 1.48
C CYS A 37 0.62 -0.99 2.23
N LEU A 38 1.83 -1.49 1.97
CA LEU A 38 3.05 -0.94 2.57
C LEU A 38 3.30 0.50 2.14
N CYS A 39 2.99 0.85 0.90
CA CYS A 39 3.13 2.22 0.42
C CYS A 39 2.26 3.18 1.23
N PHE A 40 1.03 2.78 1.54
CA PHE A 40 0.19 3.57 2.44
C PHE A 40 0.79 3.65 3.84
N GLY A 41 1.29 2.53 4.36
CA GLY A 41 1.92 2.50 5.67
C GLY A 41 3.14 3.41 5.77
N LEU A 42 3.90 3.51 4.69
CA LEU A 42 5.09 4.37 4.60
C LEU A 42 4.73 5.83 4.32
N GLY A 43 3.48 6.13 3.96
CA GLY A 43 3.07 7.48 3.61
C GLY A 43 3.64 7.95 2.29
N LEU A 44 3.89 7.04 1.35
CA LEU A 44 4.40 7.40 0.03
C LEU A 44 3.32 8.06 -0.82
N ASP A 45 3.73 8.97 -1.68
CA ASP A 45 2.83 9.53 -2.69
C ASP A 45 2.77 8.59 -3.91
N ALA A 46 1.97 8.95 -4.91
CA ALA A 46 1.78 8.10 -6.09
C ALA A 46 3.06 7.94 -6.90
N GLU A 47 3.85 9.01 -7.05
CA GLU A 47 5.10 8.93 -7.81
C GLU A 47 6.10 7.99 -7.14
N GLN A 48 6.26 8.10 -5.82
CA GLN A 48 7.13 7.23 -5.05
C GLN A 48 6.64 5.78 -5.11
N THR A 49 5.32 5.57 -5.04
CA THR A 49 4.72 4.25 -5.16
C THR A 49 4.98 3.63 -6.52
N GLN A 50 4.84 4.41 -7.61
CA GLN A 50 5.13 3.94 -8.96
C GLN A 50 6.58 3.48 -9.10
N LYS A 51 7.51 4.23 -8.53
CA LYS A 51 8.93 3.85 -8.54
C LYS A 51 9.18 2.55 -7.77
N LEU A 52 8.53 2.41 -6.62
CA LEU A 52 8.69 1.21 -5.80
C LEU A 52 8.11 -0.02 -6.50
N LEU A 53 6.95 0.10 -7.12
CA LEU A 53 6.35 -0.97 -7.92
C LEU A 53 7.28 -1.41 -9.04
N LEU A 54 7.86 -0.46 -9.76
CA LEU A 54 8.78 -0.74 -10.84
C LEU A 54 10.01 -1.48 -10.33
N HIS A 55 10.61 -1.03 -9.23
CA HIS A 55 11.75 -1.66 -8.60
C HIS A 55 11.46 -3.10 -8.17
N ALA A 56 10.25 -3.36 -7.73
CA ALA A 56 9.83 -4.69 -7.27
C ALA A 56 9.43 -5.61 -8.43
N GLY A 57 9.52 -5.14 -9.67
CA GLY A 57 9.11 -5.93 -10.83
C GLY A 57 7.60 -6.08 -10.96
N CYS A 58 6.84 -5.21 -10.31
CA CYS A 58 5.38 -5.20 -10.38
C CYS A 58 4.89 -4.19 -11.42
N ALA A 59 3.71 -4.45 -11.97
CA ALA A 59 3.06 -3.47 -12.83
C ALA A 59 2.76 -2.20 -12.05
N GLN A 60 3.04 -1.05 -12.65
CA GLN A 60 2.70 0.23 -12.05
C GLN A 60 1.18 0.44 -12.04
N LEU A 61 0.72 1.38 -11.24
CA LEU A 61 -0.69 1.75 -11.22
C LEU A 61 -1.07 2.32 -12.59
N TYR A 62 -2.19 1.82 -13.12
CA TYR A 62 -2.71 2.24 -14.41
C TYR A 62 -3.96 3.10 -14.19
N ILE A 63 -3.81 4.41 -14.33
CA ILE A 63 -4.85 5.37 -13.94
C ILE A 63 -6.13 5.26 -14.78
N LYS A 64 -6.11 4.57 -15.92
CA LYS A 64 -7.32 4.34 -16.71
C LYS A 64 -8.21 3.23 -16.15
N LYS A 65 -7.70 2.44 -15.18
CA LYS A 65 -8.51 1.49 -14.43
C LYS A 65 -9.12 2.18 -13.22
N PRO A 66 -10.45 2.13 -13.03
CA PRO A 66 -11.10 2.85 -11.92
C PRO A 66 -10.49 2.57 -10.56
N ARG A 67 -10.24 1.31 -10.23
CA ARG A 67 -9.66 0.94 -8.94
C ARG A 67 -8.29 1.59 -8.76
N GLU A 68 -7.45 1.52 -9.78
CA GLU A 68 -6.08 2.03 -9.70
C GLU A 68 -6.05 3.56 -9.68
N SER A 69 -6.99 4.21 -10.36
CA SER A 69 -7.08 5.67 -10.29
C SER A 69 -7.48 6.15 -8.90
N ILE A 70 -8.32 5.40 -8.20
CA ILE A 70 -8.70 5.72 -6.82
C ILE A 70 -7.49 5.57 -5.89
N ILE A 71 -6.74 4.48 -6.04
CA ILE A 71 -5.54 4.24 -5.24
C ILE A 71 -4.51 5.36 -5.49
N TYR A 72 -4.30 5.69 -6.75
CA TYR A 72 -3.39 6.76 -7.15
C TYR A 72 -3.79 8.09 -6.50
N TYR A 73 -5.06 8.44 -6.59
CA TYR A 73 -5.60 9.65 -5.96
C TYR A 73 -5.37 9.65 -4.45
N ALA A 74 -5.68 8.54 -3.80
CA ALA A 74 -5.58 8.44 -2.34
C ALA A 74 -4.13 8.62 -1.86
N LEU A 75 -3.17 8.02 -2.58
CA LEU A 75 -1.75 8.18 -2.28
C LEU A 75 -1.33 9.65 -2.39
N ASN A 76 -1.73 10.33 -3.46
CA ASN A 76 -1.37 11.74 -3.66
C ASN A 76 -2.06 12.67 -2.67
N ALA A 77 -3.26 12.32 -2.22
CA ALA A 77 -3.98 13.10 -1.23
C ALA A 77 -3.48 12.84 0.20
N GLY A 78 -2.54 11.91 0.38
CA GLY A 78 -2.02 11.56 1.69
C GLY A 78 -3.05 10.86 2.57
N LEU A 79 -4.03 10.18 1.97
CA LEU A 79 -5.06 9.48 2.73
C LEU A 79 -4.49 8.20 3.35
N PRO A 80 -4.93 7.84 4.56
CA PRO A 80 -4.59 6.53 5.13
C PRO A 80 -5.32 5.42 4.39
N LEU A 81 -4.81 4.19 4.51
CA LEU A 81 -5.39 3.03 3.83
C LEU A 81 -6.89 2.85 4.09
N PRO A 82 -7.40 2.98 5.33
CA PRO A 82 -8.85 2.84 5.56
C PRO A 82 -9.68 3.84 4.74
N SER A 83 -9.20 5.06 4.57
CA SER A 83 -9.90 6.07 3.77
C SER A 83 -9.90 5.71 2.29
N CYS A 84 -8.76 5.21 1.78
CA CYS A 84 -8.69 4.70 0.42
C CYS A 84 -9.69 3.55 0.22
N ASN A 85 -9.73 2.62 1.16
CA ASN A 85 -10.64 1.48 1.10
C ASN A 85 -12.11 1.91 1.15
N GLN A 86 -12.42 2.98 1.89
CA GLN A 86 -13.76 3.54 1.89
C GLN A 86 -14.15 4.06 0.50
N LEU A 87 -13.24 4.78 -0.16
CA LEU A 87 -13.47 5.25 -1.53
C LEU A 87 -13.65 4.08 -2.50
N LEU A 88 -12.80 3.07 -2.39
CA LEU A 88 -12.92 1.87 -3.23
C LEU A 88 -14.28 1.22 -3.05
N TYR A 89 -14.71 1.03 -1.80
CA TYR A 89 -15.98 0.42 -1.48
C TYR A 89 -17.15 1.23 -2.06
N GLU A 90 -17.12 2.55 -1.89
CA GLU A 90 -18.17 3.46 -2.39
C GLU A 90 -18.29 3.42 -3.90
N HIS A 91 -17.21 3.09 -4.62
CA HIS A 91 -17.21 2.97 -6.08
C HIS A 91 -17.36 1.54 -6.58
N GLY A 92 -17.71 0.62 -5.69
CA GLY A 92 -17.92 -0.79 -6.07
C GLY A 92 -16.64 -1.53 -6.44
N GLU A 93 -15.49 -1.04 -6.00
CA GLU A 93 -14.20 -1.66 -6.28
C GLU A 93 -13.73 -2.51 -5.09
N ALA A 94 -12.93 -3.54 -5.38
CA ALA A 94 -12.35 -4.36 -4.32
C ALA A 94 -11.39 -3.52 -3.47
N ILE A 95 -11.49 -3.65 -2.16
CA ILE A 95 -10.60 -2.94 -1.24
C ILE A 95 -9.21 -3.56 -1.27
N LEU A 96 -8.22 -2.80 -0.78
CA LEU A 96 -6.85 -3.27 -0.59
C LEU A 96 -6.72 -4.02 0.73
N GLY A 97 -6.02 -5.12 0.67
CA GLY A 97 -5.77 -5.91 1.87
C GLY A 97 -6.63 -7.12 2.08
#